data_8fcf2b5b8fba567980d84ee2955d5955
#
_entry.id   8fcf2b5b8fba567980d84ee2955d5955
#
_cell.length_a   1.000
_cell.length_b   1.000
_cell.length_c   1.000
_cell.angle_alpha   90.00
_cell.angle_beta   90.00
_cell.angle_gamma   90.00
#
_symmetry.space_group_name_H-M   'P 1'
#
loop_
_entity.id
_entity.type
_entity.pdbx_description
1 polymer ?
#
loop_
_entity_poly.entity_id
_entity_poly.type
_entity_poly.pdbx_seq_one_letter_code
_entity_poly.pdbx_strand_id
1 'polypeptide(L)'
;MYKRQRLRLPVNLIDWVEAERDYVRIHSRGRSFLIRKAIRTLQAELDPAEFLRVHRGALVRRDRIVRLARRPGGPTAVVLQSGAEIPVARRQAAQVRKLIGPRS
;
A
#
# COMPACT_ATOMS: atom_id res chain seq x y z
N MET A 1 -7.65 -5.09 -24.83
CA MET A 1 -7.77 -5.18 -24.46
C MET A 1 -7.44 -4.91 -23.96
N TYR A 2 -7.61 -5.02 -23.66
CA TYR A 2 -7.60 -5.09 -22.99
C TYR A 2 -7.62 -4.91 -22.60
N LYS A 3 -7.82 -4.81 -23.13
CA LYS A 3 -8.13 -4.70 -22.49
C LYS A 3 -7.85 -4.95 -21.87
N ARG A 4 -7.64 -5.25 -22.14
CA ARG A 4 -7.53 -5.39 -21.40
C ARG A 4 -6.97 -5.99 -20.70
N GLN A 5 -6.30 -6.49 -20.70
CA GLN A 5 -5.98 -7.03 -19.92
C GLN A 5 -6.03 -6.76 -18.71
N ARG A 6 -6.58 -7.16 -18.43
CA ARG A 6 -6.69 -6.69 -17.19
C ARG A 6 -6.46 -7.73 -16.19
N LEU A 7 -5.88 -7.32 -15.08
CA LEU A 7 -5.62 -8.21 -14.01
C LEU A 7 -6.94 -8.61 -13.38
N ARG A 8 -7.11 -9.87 -13.17
CA ARG A 8 -8.32 -10.34 -12.54
C ARG A 8 -8.15 -10.64 -11.08
N LEU A 9 -7.19 -10.02 -10.45
CA LEU A 9 -6.97 -10.23 -9.03
C LEU A 9 -8.04 -9.50 -8.23
N PRO A 10 -8.78 -10.18 -7.37
CA PRO A 10 -9.75 -9.51 -6.52
C PRO A 10 -9.07 -8.49 -5.63
N VAL A 11 -9.70 -7.35 -5.44
CA VAL A 11 -9.13 -6.27 -4.65
C VAL A 11 -8.78 -6.72 -3.24
N ASN A 12 -9.59 -7.61 -2.66
CA ASN A 12 -9.33 -8.05 -1.29
C ASN A 12 -8.10 -8.93 -1.15
N LEU A 13 -7.48 -9.32 -2.26
CA LEU A 13 -6.24 -10.09 -2.20
C LEU A 13 -5.01 -9.21 -2.32
N ILE A 14 -5.19 -7.92 -2.57
CA ILE A 14 -4.06 -7.01 -2.67
C ILE A 14 -3.60 -6.63 -1.28
N ASP A 15 -2.31 -6.85 -0.99
CA ASP A 15 -1.74 -6.46 0.28
C ASP A 15 -1.22 -5.03 0.22
N TRP A 16 -0.47 -4.73 -0.82
CA TRP A 16 0.02 -3.37 -1.01
C TRP A 16 0.49 -3.22 -2.46
N VAL A 17 0.72 -1.98 -2.83
CA VAL A 17 1.09 -1.62 -4.19
C VAL A 17 2.26 -0.66 -4.13
N GLU A 18 3.21 -0.87 -5.01
CA GLU A 18 4.41 -0.04 -5.03
C GLU A 18 4.63 0.50 -6.44
N ALA A 19 4.99 1.77 -6.53
CA ALA A 19 5.25 2.38 -7.82
C ALA A 19 6.64 2.00 -8.32
N GLU A 20 6.73 1.63 -9.60
CA GLU A 20 8.00 1.32 -10.26
C GLU A 20 8.00 2.01 -11.61
N ARG A 21 8.38 3.27 -11.63
CA ARG A 21 8.38 4.07 -12.84
C ARG A 21 6.99 4.12 -13.46
N ASP A 22 6.84 3.60 -14.65
CA ASP A 22 5.55 3.63 -15.35
C ASP A 22 4.66 2.47 -14.97
N TYR A 23 5.10 1.65 -14.01
CA TYR A 23 4.37 0.47 -13.61
C TYR A 23 4.02 0.55 -12.14
N VAL A 24 3.07 -0.26 -11.74
CA VAL A 24 2.87 -0.52 -10.32
C VAL A 24 3.08 -2.01 -10.11
N ARG A 25 3.68 -2.33 -8.99
CA ARG A 25 3.86 -3.72 -8.59
C ARG A 25 2.83 -4.00 -7.50
N ILE A 26 1.94 -4.94 -7.79
CA ILE A 26 0.89 -5.32 -6.85
C ILE A 26 1.37 -6.53 -6.09
N HIS A 27 1.42 -6.42 -4.77
CA HIS A 27 1.85 -7.51 -3.90
C HIS A 27 0.63 -8.20 -3.31
N SER A 28 0.58 -9.51 -3.46
CA SER A 28 -0.56 -10.29 -3.02
C SER A 28 -0.08 -11.67 -2.56
N ARG A 29 -0.18 -11.94 -1.28
CA ARG A 29 0.10 -13.26 -0.73
C ARG A 29 1.45 -13.82 -1.15
N GLY A 30 2.48 -13.02 -1.05
CA GLY A 30 3.83 -13.47 -1.38
C GLY A 30 4.15 -13.47 -2.86
N ARG A 31 3.20 -13.05 -3.68
CA ARG A 31 3.42 -12.95 -5.12
C ARG A 31 3.33 -11.50 -5.53
N SER A 32 3.83 -11.19 -6.71
CA SER A 32 3.70 -9.83 -7.19
C SER A 32 3.44 -9.81 -8.68
N PHE A 33 2.81 -8.74 -9.12
CA PHE A 33 2.41 -8.56 -10.51
C PHE A 33 2.73 -7.14 -10.94
N LEU A 34 3.25 -6.97 -12.13
CA LEU A 34 3.51 -5.65 -12.68
C LEU A 34 2.40 -5.27 -13.65
N ILE A 35 1.88 -4.07 -13.48
CA ILE A 35 0.87 -3.54 -14.37
C ILE A 35 1.31 -2.15 -14.79
N ARG A 36 1.19 -1.85 -16.07
CA ARG A 36 1.55 -0.53 -16.55
C ARG A 36 0.45 0.45 -16.24
N LYS A 37 0.65 1.21 -15.19
CA LYS A 37 -0.34 2.15 -14.71
C LYS A 37 0.33 3.04 -13.66
N ALA A 38 -0.04 4.30 -13.62
CA ALA A 38 0.47 5.18 -12.58
C ALA A 38 -0.20 4.84 -11.25
N ILE A 39 0.55 4.96 -10.17
CA ILE A 39 0.00 4.61 -8.86
C ILE A 39 -1.18 5.49 -8.49
N ARG A 40 -1.17 6.76 -8.88
CA ARG A 40 -2.31 7.61 -8.55
C ARG A 40 -3.57 7.25 -9.34
N THR A 41 -3.39 6.71 -10.54
CA THR A 41 -4.52 6.22 -11.31
C THR A 41 -5.14 5.02 -10.61
N LEU A 42 -4.27 4.11 -10.17
CA LEU A 42 -4.77 2.96 -9.45
C LEU A 42 -5.43 3.37 -8.14
N GLN A 43 -4.83 4.33 -7.43
CA GLN A 43 -5.40 4.81 -6.19
C GLN A 43 -6.82 5.32 -6.38
N ALA A 44 -7.08 6.00 -7.49
CA ALA A 44 -8.40 6.52 -7.77
C ALA A 44 -9.42 5.41 -8.02
N GLU A 45 -8.94 4.23 -8.37
CA GLU A 45 -9.82 3.09 -8.63
C GLU A 45 -10.07 2.24 -7.40
N LEU A 46 -9.35 2.52 -6.32
CA LEU A 46 -9.48 1.73 -5.10
C LEU A 46 -10.23 2.52 -4.04
N ASP A 47 -10.87 1.80 -3.14
CA ASP A 47 -11.65 2.43 -2.09
C ASP A 47 -10.71 3.08 -1.07
N PRO A 48 -10.81 4.39 -0.87
CA PRO A 48 -9.94 5.08 0.08
C PRO A 48 -10.17 4.65 1.52
N ALA A 49 -11.29 4.01 1.82
CA ALA A 49 -11.50 3.47 3.15
C ALA A 49 -10.71 2.19 3.37
N GLU A 50 -10.27 1.55 2.30
CA GLU A 50 -9.54 0.29 2.39
C GLU A 50 -8.06 0.44 2.13
N PHE A 51 -7.64 1.47 1.41
CA PHE A 51 -6.24 1.65 1.05
C PHE A 51 -5.72 2.99 1.50
N LEU A 52 -4.51 2.98 2.04
CA LEU A 52 -3.84 4.21 2.49
C LEU A 52 -2.64 4.48 1.61
N ARG A 53 -2.47 5.72 1.21
CA ARG A 53 -1.26 6.15 0.54
C ARG A 53 -0.26 6.49 1.62
N VAL A 54 0.74 5.62 1.84
CA VAL A 54 1.69 5.82 2.93
C VAL A 54 2.89 6.65 2.51
N HIS A 55 3.19 6.67 1.23
CA HIS A 55 4.12 7.65 0.67
C HIS A 55 3.85 7.68 -0.83
N ARG A 56 4.56 8.56 -1.52
CA ARG A 56 4.25 8.78 -2.93
C ARG A 56 4.39 7.53 -3.80
N GLY A 57 5.12 6.55 -3.33
CA GLY A 57 5.33 5.33 -4.08
C GLY A 57 4.65 4.11 -3.50
N ALA A 58 3.74 4.25 -2.55
CA ALA A 58 3.14 3.06 -1.96
C ALA A 58 1.71 3.27 -1.47
N LEU A 59 0.88 2.29 -1.77
CA LEU A 59 -0.48 2.18 -1.23
C LEU A 59 -0.52 0.89 -0.43
N VAL A 60 -1.16 0.92 0.72
CA VAL A 60 -1.22 -0.24 1.59
C VAL A 60 -2.66 -0.52 1.97
N ARG A 61 -3.05 -1.79 1.96
CA ARG A 61 -4.38 -2.17 2.40
C ARG A 61 -4.44 -2.05 3.91
N ARG A 62 -5.39 -1.26 4.40
CA ARG A 62 -5.50 -0.95 5.82
C ARG A 62 -5.54 -2.17 6.72
N ASP A 63 -6.40 -3.12 6.38
CA ASP A 63 -6.59 -4.24 7.27
C ASP A 63 -5.47 -5.27 7.23
N ARG A 64 -4.44 -5.04 6.42
CA ARG A 64 -3.25 -5.88 6.45
C ARG A 64 -2.18 -5.33 7.39
N ILE A 65 -2.36 -4.12 7.89
CA ILE A 65 -1.38 -3.49 8.78
C ILE A 65 -1.53 -4.06 10.17
N VAL A 66 -0.44 -4.60 10.72
CA VAL A 66 -0.49 -5.12 12.09
C VAL A 66 0.08 -4.14 13.08
N ARG A 67 0.97 -3.24 12.66
CA ARG A 67 1.48 -2.22 13.56
C ARG A 67 2.31 -1.19 12.82
N LEU A 68 2.62 -0.12 13.52
CA LEU A 68 3.57 0.88 13.08
C LEU A 68 4.90 0.58 13.73
N ALA A 69 5.96 0.57 12.95
CA ALA A 69 7.30 0.42 13.47
C ALA A 69 7.96 1.78 13.50
N ARG A 70 8.52 2.13 14.63
CA ARG A 70 9.26 3.36 14.76
C ARG A 70 10.70 3.04 15.00
N ARG A 71 11.58 3.69 14.27
CA ARG A 71 12.98 3.46 14.43
C ARG A 71 13.61 4.68 15.04
N PRO A 72 14.47 4.54 16.04
CA PRO A 72 15.14 5.68 16.64
C PRO A 72 15.87 6.47 15.57
N GLY A 73 15.51 7.74 15.42
CA GLY A 73 16.13 8.57 14.42
C GLY A 73 15.84 8.17 12.99
N GLY A 74 14.95 7.22 12.79
CA GLY A 74 14.64 6.74 11.46
C GLY A 74 13.19 6.93 11.10
N PRO A 75 12.81 6.50 9.91
CA PRO A 75 11.44 6.69 9.45
C PRO A 75 10.47 5.72 10.11
N THR A 76 9.23 6.13 10.12
CA THR A 76 8.15 5.24 10.54
C THR A 76 7.86 4.28 9.38
N ALA A 77 7.44 3.09 9.70
CA ALA A 77 7.02 2.12 8.69
C ALA A 77 5.77 1.42 9.17
N VAL A 78 4.96 0.94 8.23
CA VAL A 78 3.86 0.05 8.58
C VAL A 78 4.34 -1.37 8.35
N VAL A 79 3.97 -2.26 9.26
CA VAL A 79 4.31 -3.68 9.14
C VAL A 79 3.04 -4.42 8.80
N LEU A 80 3.09 -5.19 7.73
CA LEU A 80 1.92 -5.92 7.27
C LEU A 80 1.92 -7.35 7.79
N GLN A 81 0.77 -7.99 7.69
CA GLN A 81 0.64 -9.38 8.12
C GLN A 81 1.66 -10.29 7.44
N SER A 82 2.02 -9.97 6.21
CA SER A 82 3.00 -10.75 5.48
C SER A 82 4.42 -10.58 5.99
N GLY A 83 4.63 -9.61 6.86
CA GLY A 83 5.97 -9.29 7.34
C GLY A 83 6.61 -8.14 6.58
N ALA A 84 6.00 -7.69 5.50
CA ALA A 84 6.56 -6.58 4.73
C ALA A 84 6.55 -5.29 5.57
N GLU A 85 7.61 -4.52 5.46
CA GLU A 85 7.71 -3.23 6.13
C GLU A 85 7.75 -2.16 5.07
N ILE A 86 6.76 -1.29 5.08
CA ILE A 86 6.64 -0.25 4.06
C ILE A 86 6.85 1.11 4.73
N PRO A 87 7.83 1.89 4.28
CA PRO A 87 8.07 3.20 4.88
C PRO A 87 6.89 4.13 4.74
N VAL A 88 6.71 4.98 5.72
CA VAL A 88 5.65 5.98 5.71
C VAL A 88 6.31 7.34 5.61
N ALA A 89 5.89 8.14 4.63
CA ALA A 89 6.43 9.47 4.48
C ALA A 89 6.13 10.31 5.71
N ARG A 90 7.06 11.19 6.05
CA ARG A 90 6.90 12.01 7.23
C ARG A 90 5.57 12.75 7.24
N ARG A 91 5.17 13.31 6.11
CA ARG A 91 3.94 14.07 6.07
C ARG A 91 2.70 13.21 6.17
N GLN A 92 2.80 11.91 5.95
CA GLN A 92 1.68 11.01 6.10
C GLN A 92 1.64 10.31 7.45
N ALA A 93 2.71 10.41 8.23
CA ALA A 93 2.81 9.62 9.46
C ALA A 93 1.69 9.90 10.45
N ALA A 94 1.35 11.17 10.64
CA ALA A 94 0.31 11.50 11.60
C ALA A 94 -1.05 10.97 11.15
N GLN A 95 -1.33 11.09 9.87
CA GLN A 95 -2.60 10.62 9.32
C GLN A 95 -2.69 9.10 9.40
N VAL A 96 -1.61 8.42 9.08
CA VAL A 96 -1.59 6.97 9.13
C VAL A 96 -1.82 6.49 10.56
N ARG A 97 -1.15 7.13 11.52
CA ARG A 97 -1.31 6.79 12.93
C ARG A 97 -2.76 6.97 13.37
N LYS A 98 -3.37 8.05 12.92
CA LYS A 98 -4.74 8.35 13.27
C LYS A 98 -5.71 7.32 12.70
N LEU A 99 -5.48 6.91 11.45
CA LEU A 99 -6.37 5.97 10.78
C LEU A 99 -6.22 4.55 11.30
N ILE A 100 -5.03 4.16 11.72
CA ILE A 100 -4.82 2.85 12.28
C ILE A 100 -5.35 2.81 13.71
N GLY A 101 -5.39 3.95 14.33
CA GLY A 101 -5.87 4.04 15.67
C GLY A 101 -4.81 3.75 16.66
N PRO A 102 -5.00 4.21 17.83
CA PRO A 102 -4.08 3.90 18.89
C PRO A 102 -4.46 2.60 19.40
N ARG A 103 -5.09 2.02 19.33
CA ARG A 103 -5.30 0.94 19.82
C ARG A 103 -4.77 0.49 20.37
N SER A 104 -4.65 0.69 20.63
CA SER A 104 -4.05 0.47 21.18
C SER A 104 -4.00 -0.04 21.71
#